data_f01af6ec81d5cb0361d02522daf4052d
#
_entry.id   f01af6ec81d5cb0361d02522daf4052d
#
_cell.length_a   1.000
_cell.length_b   1.000
_cell.length_c   1.000
_cell.angle_alpha   90.00
_cell.angle_beta   90.00
_cell.angle_gamma   90.00
#
_symmetry.space_group_name_H-M   'P 1'
#
loop_
_entity.id
_entity.type
_entity.pdbx_description
1 polymer ?
#
loop_
_entity_poly.entity_id
_entity_poly.type
_entity_poly.pdbx_seq_one_letter_code
_entity_poly.pdbx_strand_id
1 'polypeptide(L)'
;MNSILLVDDEATISAKLQTTLQHFGFRVEVALSIETAQHRATKEQFDAILVDFDLRSETSAHPSLGNGTGLVIQLRASGVTVPILMFTVLDGEFYETSSLNAGADDYILKTTSIPRLLARLHAHIRRHERVMGKKRVTVRRVGIGRHALDRESRIFAVDDQAIELTVREARILEILAANPARIVPCQEILNHVWGRELGKSQSALDGVLKRFRQKLEQQQVQDVIENVKGRGYKLASSVLARSI
;
A
#
# COMPACT_ATOMS: atom_id res chain seq x y z
N MET A 1 3.18 -0.43 9.89
CA MET A 1 1.90 -0.99 9.42
C MET A 1 0.90 0.16 9.45
N ASN A 2 0.22 0.47 8.32
CA ASN A 2 -0.71 1.60 8.27
C ASN A 2 -2.02 1.22 8.93
N SER A 3 -2.57 2.17 9.70
CA SER A 3 -3.84 2.02 10.40
C SER A 3 -4.94 2.79 9.66
N ILE A 4 -6.05 2.13 9.38
CA ILE A 4 -7.21 2.70 8.67
C ILE A 4 -8.44 2.59 9.56
N LEU A 5 -9.19 3.67 9.66
CA LEU A 5 -10.56 3.65 10.17
C LEU A 5 -11.51 3.48 8.97
N LEU A 6 -12.29 2.41 8.99
CA LEU A 6 -13.35 2.16 8.01
C LEU A 6 -14.70 2.50 8.65
N VAL A 7 -15.40 3.44 8.05
CA VAL A 7 -16.72 3.90 8.52
C VAL A 7 -17.77 3.51 7.51
N ASP A 8 -18.62 2.57 7.88
CA ASP A 8 -19.65 2.01 7.01
C ASP A 8 -20.66 1.28 7.91
N ASP A 9 -21.93 1.62 7.86
CA ASP A 9 -22.98 1.04 8.71
C ASP A 9 -23.40 -0.38 8.30
N GLU A 10 -22.93 -0.85 7.15
CA GLU A 10 -23.19 -2.19 6.66
C GLU A 10 -22.12 -3.20 7.13
N ALA A 11 -22.35 -3.82 8.28
CA ALA A 11 -21.40 -4.70 8.97
C ALA A 11 -20.82 -5.80 8.06
N THR A 12 -21.63 -6.37 7.16
CA THR A 12 -21.20 -7.46 6.27
C THR A 12 -20.20 -6.98 5.22
N ILE A 13 -20.42 -5.80 4.64
CA ILE A 13 -19.52 -5.19 3.65
C ILE A 13 -18.23 -4.77 4.34
N SER A 14 -18.35 -4.09 5.48
CA SER A 14 -17.22 -3.66 6.29
C SER A 14 -16.31 -4.81 6.69
N ALA A 15 -16.86 -5.94 7.14
CA ALA A 15 -16.07 -7.11 7.52
C ALA A 15 -15.29 -7.72 6.34
N LYS A 16 -15.88 -7.76 5.15
CA LYS A 16 -15.20 -8.24 3.92
C LYS A 16 -14.05 -7.32 3.52
N LEU A 17 -14.30 -6.01 3.53
CA LEU A 17 -13.30 -5.03 3.19
C LEU A 17 -12.17 -4.99 4.23
N GLN A 18 -12.51 -5.06 5.52
CA GLN A 18 -11.55 -5.17 6.62
C GLN A 18 -10.60 -6.35 6.41
N THR A 19 -11.15 -7.57 6.22
CA THR A 19 -10.36 -8.77 5.95
C THR A 19 -9.46 -8.60 4.73
N THR A 20 -9.98 -7.97 3.68
CA THR A 20 -9.22 -7.74 2.45
C THR A 20 -8.06 -6.78 2.70
N LEU A 21 -8.28 -5.63 3.33
CA LEU A 21 -7.23 -4.66 3.61
C LEU A 21 -6.20 -5.20 4.61
N GLN A 22 -6.62 -5.98 5.60
CA GLN A 22 -5.71 -6.66 6.54
C GLN A 22 -4.78 -7.65 5.81
N HIS A 23 -5.30 -8.39 4.83
CA HIS A 23 -4.48 -9.27 3.98
C HIS A 23 -3.38 -8.51 3.23
N PHE A 24 -3.63 -7.23 2.90
CA PHE A 24 -2.65 -6.34 2.26
C PHE A 24 -1.78 -5.55 3.25
N GLY A 25 -1.79 -5.91 4.52
CA GLY A 25 -0.88 -5.37 5.53
C GLY A 25 -1.33 -4.07 6.19
N PHE A 26 -2.63 -3.74 6.15
CA PHE A 26 -3.20 -2.66 6.94
C PHE A 26 -3.72 -3.18 8.28
N ARG A 27 -3.65 -2.35 9.32
CA ARG A 27 -4.47 -2.49 10.51
C ARG A 27 -5.78 -1.75 10.23
N VAL A 28 -6.92 -2.42 10.38
CA VAL A 28 -8.23 -1.84 10.06
C VAL A 28 -9.16 -1.95 11.26
N GLU A 29 -9.64 -0.81 11.71
CA GLU A 29 -10.69 -0.68 12.71
C GLU A 29 -11.98 -0.26 12.01
N VAL A 30 -13.10 -0.82 12.43
CA VAL A 30 -14.42 -0.54 11.84
C VAL A 30 -15.26 0.28 12.81
N ALA A 31 -15.90 1.31 12.30
CA ALA A 31 -16.94 2.07 12.97
C ALA A 31 -18.25 1.92 12.18
N LEU A 32 -19.28 1.42 12.84
CA LEU A 32 -20.60 1.18 12.23
C LEU A 32 -21.56 2.35 12.45
N SER A 33 -21.13 3.43 13.12
CA SER A 33 -21.91 4.65 13.31
C SER A 33 -21.03 5.89 13.28
N ILE A 34 -21.66 7.03 13.03
CA ILE A 34 -21.02 8.34 13.01
C ILE A 34 -20.38 8.67 14.36
N GLU A 35 -21.08 8.40 15.44
CA GLU A 35 -20.62 8.67 16.82
C GLU A 35 -19.36 7.86 17.14
N THR A 36 -19.38 6.58 16.79
CA THR A 36 -18.22 5.70 16.97
C THR A 36 -17.04 6.18 16.12
N ALA A 37 -17.30 6.58 14.88
CA ALA A 37 -16.28 7.10 13.97
C ALA A 37 -15.64 8.39 14.51
N GLN A 38 -16.44 9.35 14.98
CA GLN A 38 -15.97 10.60 15.58
C GLN A 38 -15.13 10.34 16.83
N HIS A 39 -15.64 9.50 17.74
CA HIS A 39 -14.92 9.16 18.96
C HIS A 39 -13.56 8.56 18.65
N ARG A 40 -13.50 7.56 17.76
CA ARG A 40 -12.25 6.89 17.39
C ARG A 40 -11.29 7.81 16.65
N ALA A 41 -11.77 8.55 15.65
CA ALA A 41 -10.94 9.43 14.84
C ALA A 41 -10.27 10.55 15.65
N THR A 42 -10.88 10.95 16.78
CA THR A 42 -10.33 12.00 17.67
C THR A 42 -9.46 11.44 18.80
N LYS A 43 -9.64 10.18 19.19
CA LYS A 43 -8.93 9.57 20.32
C LYS A 43 -7.82 8.62 19.90
N GLU A 44 -7.93 8.02 18.74
CA GLU A 44 -6.98 7.05 18.20
C GLU A 44 -6.22 7.64 17.01
N GLN A 45 -5.06 7.06 16.70
CA GLN A 45 -4.27 7.51 15.54
C GLN A 45 -4.51 6.58 14.35
N PHE A 46 -4.94 7.17 13.25
CA PHE A 46 -5.08 6.51 11.97
C PHE A 46 -4.20 7.20 10.92
N ASP A 47 -3.82 6.46 9.89
CA ASP A 47 -3.07 6.99 8.74
C ASP A 47 -4.02 7.41 7.59
N ALA A 48 -5.24 6.87 7.57
CA ALA A 48 -6.32 7.28 6.68
C ALA A 48 -7.68 6.86 7.24
N ILE A 49 -8.74 7.50 6.75
CA ILE A 49 -10.13 7.17 7.06
C ILE A 49 -10.85 6.89 5.73
N LEU A 50 -11.53 5.75 5.65
CA LEU A 50 -12.48 5.44 4.56
C LEU A 50 -13.89 5.66 5.10
N VAL A 51 -14.70 6.44 4.40
CA VAL A 51 -16.05 6.80 4.85
C VAL A 51 -17.05 6.46 3.76
N ASP A 52 -18.09 5.70 4.09
CA ASP A 52 -19.22 5.58 3.18
C ASP A 52 -20.03 6.89 3.13
N PHE A 53 -20.59 7.16 1.98
CA PHE A 53 -21.43 8.34 1.77
C PHE A 53 -22.79 8.17 2.48
N ASP A 54 -23.40 7.00 2.38
CA ASP A 54 -24.75 6.69 2.86
C ASP A 54 -24.71 6.03 4.24
N LEU A 55 -24.27 6.80 5.25
CA LEU A 55 -24.31 6.36 6.64
C LEU A 55 -25.68 6.66 7.24
N ARG A 56 -26.34 5.63 7.77
CA ARG A 56 -27.60 5.82 8.50
C ARG A 56 -27.33 6.53 9.81
N SER A 57 -28.07 7.58 10.08
CA SER A 57 -28.07 8.29 11.36
C SER A 57 -29.50 8.38 11.88
N GLU A 58 -29.70 7.95 13.10
CA GLU A 58 -31.00 8.08 13.78
C GLU A 58 -31.37 9.54 14.07
N THR A 59 -30.40 10.46 13.97
CA THR A 59 -30.55 11.87 14.35
C THR A 59 -30.50 12.87 13.18
N SER A 60 -30.40 12.41 11.93
CA SER A 60 -30.20 13.29 10.79
C SER A 60 -31.50 14.00 10.36
N ALA A 61 -31.54 15.30 10.60
CA ALA A 61 -32.65 16.17 10.17
C ALA A 61 -32.64 16.49 8.66
N HIS A 62 -31.62 16.10 7.91
CA HIS A 62 -31.48 16.38 6.47
C HIS A 62 -31.06 15.16 5.67
N PRO A 63 -32.02 14.46 5.02
CA PRO A 63 -31.71 13.28 4.18
C PRO A 63 -30.95 13.60 2.88
N SER A 64 -30.79 14.87 2.51
CA SER A 64 -30.32 15.27 1.19
C SER A 64 -28.81 15.48 1.06
N LEU A 65 -28.08 15.52 2.16
CA LEU A 65 -26.62 15.64 2.16
C LEU A 65 -26.06 14.41 2.88
N GLY A 66 -25.89 13.29 2.21
CA GLY A 66 -25.44 12.02 2.78
C GLY A 66 -24.64 12.15 4.09
N ASN A 67 -25.02 11.41 5.11
CA ASN A 67 -24.47 11.55 6.46
C ASN A 67 -22.94 11.40 6.51
N GLY A 68 -22.34 10.69 5.55
CA GLY A 68 -20.88 10.56 5.40
C GLY A 68 -20.20 11.90 5.10
N THR A 69 -20.83 12.74 4.26
CA THR A 69 -20.31 14.11 3.97
C THR A 69 -20.36 14.98 5.22
N GLY A 70 -21.44 14.89 6.01
CA GLY A 70 -21.56 15.57 7.29
C GLY A 70 -20.49 15.13 8.29
N LEU A 71 -20.19 13.83 8.33
CA LEU A 71 -19.10 13.30 9.15
C LEU A 71 -17.74 13.89 8.74
N VAL A 72 -17.46 13.99 7.44
CA VAL A 72 -16.20 14.58 6.95
C VAL A 72 -16.04 16.02 7.45
N ILE A 73 -17.09 16.85 7.34
CA ILE A 73 -17.07 18.23 7.86
C ILE A 73 -16.76 18.25 9.37
N GLN A 74 -17.43 17.40 10.14
CA GLN A 74 -17.24 17.34 11.59
C GLN A 74 -15.83 16.87 11.98
N LEU A 75 -15.29 15.89 11.30
CA LEU A 75 -13.91 15.40 11.52
C LEU A 75 -12.90 16.51 11.20
N ARG A 76 -13.08 17.25 10.12
CA ARG A 76 -12.21 18.39 9.77
C ARG A 76 -12.31 19.52 10.79
N ALA A 77 -13.51 19.85 11.23
CA ALA A 77 -13.74 20.84 12.29
C ALA A 77 -13.11 20.42 13.63
N SER A 78 -13.01 19.12 13.90
CA SER A 78 -12.34 18.56 15.10
C SER A 78 -10.82 18.46 14.95
N GLY A 79 -10.23 18.97 13.86
CA GLY A 79 -8.78 19.00 13.65
C GLY A 79 -8.19 17.70 13.08
N VAL A 80 -9.00 16.78 12.58
CA VAL A 80 -8.53 15.57 11.89
C VAL A 80 -7.88 15.97 10.57
N THR A 81 -6.59 15.72 10.43
CA THR A 81 -5.77 16.10 9.25
C THR A 81 -5.42 14.93 8.35
N VAL A 82 -5.58 13.70 8.83
CA VAL A 82 -5.29 12.50 8.01
C VAL A 82 -6.19 12.44 6.78
N PRO A 83 -5.75 11.77 5.70
CA PRO A 83 -6.57 11.60 4.51
C PRO A 83 -7.92 10.95 4.82
N ILE A 84 -8.99 11.56 4.33
CA ILE A 84 -10.35 11.04 4.38
C ILE A 84 -10.79 10.77 2.94
N LEU A 85 -11.07 9.50 2.63
CA LEU A 85 -11.50 9.07 1.30
C LEU A 85 -12.93 8.57 1.38
N MET A 86 -13.81 9.12 0.56
CA MET A 86 -15.15 8.56 0.38
C MET A 86 -15.05 7.23 -0.36
N PHE A 87 -15.76 6.21 0.12
CA PHE A 87 -15.78 4.89 -0.48
C PHE A 87 -17.20 4.35 -0.53
N THR A 88 -17.89 4.58 -1.65
CA THR A 88 -19.34 4.44 -1.76
C THR A 88 -19.79 3.77 -3.06
N VAL A 89 -21.05 3.30 -3.08
CA VAL A 89 -21.68 2.78 -4.30
C VAL A 89 -22.28 3.88 -5.18
N LEU A 90 -22.48 5.08 -4.64
CA LEU A 90 -23.08 6.19 -5.37
C LEU A 90 -22.12 6.71 -6.43
N ASP A 91 -22.59 6.80 -7.66
CA ASP A 91 -21.88 7.37 -8.80
C ASP A 91 -22.58 8.66 -9.24
N GLY A 92 -21.79 9.67 -9.52
CA GLY A 92 -22.32 10.96 -10.01
C GLY A 92 -21.51 12.16 -9.53
N GLU A 93 -21.38 13.13 -10.41
CA GLU A 93 -20.62 14.36 -10.20
C GLU A 93 -21.05 15.14 -8.96
N PHE A 94 -22.35 15.13 -8.65
CA PHE A 94 -22.88 15.80 -7.46
C PHE A 94 -22.31 15.20 -6.17
N TYR A 95 -22.29 13.88 -6.04
CA TYR A 95 -21.80 13.20 -4.83
C TYR A 95 -20.30 13.38 -4.66
N GLU A 96 -19.55 13.27 -5.75
CA GLU A 96 -18.11 13.49 -5.76
C GLU A 96 -17.77 14.92 -5.37
N THR A 97 -18.38 15.92 -6.05
CA THR A 97 -18.14 17.34 -5.82
C THR A 97 -18.51 17.75 -4.39
N SER A 98 -19.68 17.31 -3.88
CA SER A 98 -20.10 17.63 -2.52
C SER A 98 -19.16 17.03 -1.47
N SER A 99 -18.69 15.83 -1.68
CA SER A 99 -17.74 15.15 -0.77
C SER A 99 -16.38 15.86 -0.72
N LEU A 100 -15.84 16.21 -1.88
CA LEU A 100 -14.56 16.91 -1.98
C LEU A 100 -14.65 18.32 -1.38
N ASN A 101 -15.73 19.05 -1.62
CA ASN A 101 -15.99 20.35 -1.00
C ASN A 101 -16.17 20.28 0.52
N ALA A 102 -16.67 19.17 1.04
CA ALA A 102 -16.76 18.90 2.47
C ALA A 102 -15.40 18.65 3.15
N GLY A 103 -14.34 18.44 2.36
CA GLY A 103 -12.99 18.22 2.85
C GLY A 103 -12.49 16.76 2.74
N ALA A 104 -13.17 15.91 1.97
CA ALA A 104 -12.62 14.63 1.57
C ALA A 104 -11.44 14.84 0.61
N ASP A 105 -10.42 13.99 0.71
CA ASP A 105 -9.22 14.05 -0.14
C ASP A 105 -9.39 13.26 -1.45
N ASP A 106 -10.36 12.34 -1.50
CA ASP A 106 -10.64 11.54 -2.69
C ASP A 106 -12.08 10.97 -2.62
N TYR A 107 -12.59 10.59 -3.80
CA TYR A 107 -13.87 9.91 -3.96
C TYR A 107 -13.67 8.63 -4.76
N ILE A 108 -14.07 7.49 -4.20
CA ILE A 108 -13.79 6.17 -4.74
C ILE A 108 -15.05 5.33 -4.74
N LEU A 109 -15.43 4.82 -5.89
CA LEU A 109 -16.56 3.91 -6.00
C LEU A 109 -16.23 2.53 -5.42
N LYS A 110 -17.17 1.89 -4.71
CA LYS A 110 -17.03 0.50 -4.21
C LYS A 110 -16.86 -0.53 -5.34
N THR A 111 -17.15 -0.17 -6.58
CA THR A 111 -16.87 -0.97 -7.79
C THR A 111 -15.40 -0.93 -8.22
N THR A 112 -14.61 -0.04 -7.64
CA THR A 112 -13.16 0.08 -7.91
C THR A 112 -12.44 -1.19 -7.47
N SER A 113 -11.53 -1.68 -8.32
CA SER A 113 -10.73 -2.86 -8.00
C SER A 113 -9.83 -2.64 -6.77
N ILE A 114 -9.63 -3.68 -5.97
CA ILE A 114 -8.80 -3.61 -4.75
C ILE A 114 -7.40 -3.06 -5.03
N PRO A 115 -6.66 -3.47 -6.08
CA PRO A 115 -5.35 -2.87 -6.39
C PRO A 115 -5.40 -1.36 -6.59
N ARG A 116 -6.49 -0.86 -7.21
CA ARG A 116 -6.68 0.58 -7.44
C ARG A 116 -6.99 1.34 -6.15
N LEU A 117 -7.84 0.77 -5.28
CA LEU A 117 -8.11 1.30 -3.93
C LEU A 117 -6.81 1.40 -3.12
N LEU A 118 -6.02 0.34 -3.08
CA LEU A 118 -4.74 0.30 -2.38
C LEU A 118 -3.76 1.36 -2.90
N ALA A 119 -3.68 1.52 -4.22
CA ALA A 119 -2.81 2.52 -4.84
C ALA A 119 -3.17 3.95 -4.40
N ARG A 120 -4.48 4.27 -4.34
CA ARG A 120 -4.99 5.58 -3.89
C ARG A 120 -4.72 5.78 -2.39
N LEU A 121 -5.06 4.81 -1.54
CA LEU A 121 -4.77 4.84 -0.10
C LEU A 121 -3.29 5.14 0.16
N HIS A 122 -2.40 4.36 -0.44
CA HIS A 122 -0.96 4.58 -0.28
C HIS A 122 -0.51 5.95 -0.78
N ALA A 123 -1.09 6.47 -1.87
CA ALA A 123 -0.74 7.78 -2.40
C ALA A 123 -1.12 8.91 -1.44
N HIS A 124 -2.34 8.87 -0.87
CA HIS A 124 -2.82 9.88 0.07
C HIS A 124 -2.08 9.81 1.41
N ILE A 125 -1.89 8.61 1.97
CA ILE A 125 -1.10 8.43 3.21
C ILE A 125 0.31 8.99 3.03
N ARG A 126 1.00 8.63 1.95
CA ARG A 126 2.36 9.12 1.66
C ARG A 126 2.41 10.64 1.51
N ARG A 127 1.40 11.25 0.85
CA ARG A 127 1.32 12.71 0.72
C ARG A 127 1.18 13.39 2.07
N HIS A 128 0.26 12.89 2.91
CA HIS A 128 0.03 13.41 4.25
C HIS A 128 1.27 13.30 5.14
N GLU A 129 1.95 12.15 5.15
CA GLU A 129 3.19 11.94 5.89
C GLU A 129 4.28 12.96 5.50
N ARG A 130 4.39 13.29 4.22
CA ARG A 130 5.36 14.30 3.73
C ARG A 130 5.03 15.70 4.26
N VAL A 131 3.76 16.09 4.25
CA VAL A 131 3.31 17.41 4.74
C VAL A 131 3.52 17.55 6.24
N MET A 132 3.22 16.50 7.00
CA MET A 132 3.37 16.48 8.46
C MET A 132 4.83 16.33 8.92
N GLY A 133 5.80 16.31 8.01
CA GLY A 133 7.21 16.11 8.37
C GLY A 133 7.44 14.78 9.10
N LYS A 134 6.44 13.90 9.15
CA LYS A 134 6.62 12.53 9.63
C LYS A 134 7.58 11.86 8.65
N LYS A 135 8.88 11.99 8.91
CA LYS A 135 9.85 11.04 8.40
C LYS A 135 9.40 9.69 8.91
N ARG A 136 8.47 9.04 8.18
CA ARG A 136 8.46 7.60 8.29
C ARG A 136 9.89 7.19 8.02
N VAL A 137 10.46 6.47 8.95
CA VAL A 137 11.46 5.47 8.62
C VAL A 137 10.69 4.36 7.88
N THR A 138 10.05 4.70 6.72
CA THR A 138 10.03 3.74 5.64
C THR A 138 11.49 3.44 5.48
N VAL A 139 11.85 2.20 5.65
CA VAL A 139 13.15 1.71 5.25
C VAL A 139 13.19 2.02 3.75
N ARG A 140 13.49 3.28 3.42
CA ARG A 140 13.64 3.78 2.05
C ARG A 140 14.75 2.98 1.39
N ARG A 141 15.71 2.54 2.22
CA ARG A 141 16.80 1.67 1.82
C ARG A 141 16.62 0.31 2.47
N VAL A 142 16.42 -0.69 1.65
CA VAL A 142 16.51 -2.09 2.06
C VAL A 142 17.97 -2.48 1.97
N GLY A 143 18.56 -2.82 3.11
CA GLY A 143 19.92 -3.36 3.15
C GLY A 143 19.96 -4.75 2.50
N ILE A 144 20.89 -4.96 1.59
CA ILE A 144 21.13 -6.24 0.90
C ILE A 144 22.61 -6.56 1.07
N GLY A 145 22.99 -7.07 2.24
CA GLY A 145 24.38 -7.21 2.63
C GLY A 145 25.05 -5.83 2.71
N ARG A 146 26.14 -5.64 1.93
CA ARG A 146 26.83 -4.35 1.78
C ARG A 146 26.14 -3.36 0.82
N HIS A 147 25.13 -3.80 0.10
CA HIS A 147 24.37 -3.04 -0.89
C HIS A 147 23.07 -2.51 -0.31
N ALA A 148 22.43 -1.60 -1.01
CA ALA A 148 21.13 -1.03 -0.58
C ALA A 148 20.20 -0.77 -1.76
N LEU A 149 18.93 -1.13 -1.61
CA LEU A 149 17.87 -0.76 -2.54
C LEU A 149 17.08 0.42 -1.98
N ASP A 150 17.08 1.55 -2.67
CA ASP A 150 16.15 2.65 -2.41
C ASP A 150 14.81 2.32 -3.11
N ARG A 151 13.79 2.05 -2.30
CA ARG A 151 12.45 1.64 -2.79
C ARG A 151 11.73 2.73 -3.57
N GLU A 152 11.95 3.98 -3.25
CA GLU A 152 11.22 5.08 -3.87
C GLU A 152 11.81 5.43 -5.24
N SER A 153 13.12 5.60 -5.33
CA SER A 153 13.81 5.84 -6.58
C SER A 153 14.04 4.58 -7.40
N ARG A 154 13.90 3.40 -6.78
CA ARG A 154 14.26 2.09 -7.35
C ARG A 154 15.73 2.02 -7.76
N ILE A 155 16.58 2.70 -7.03
CA ILE A 155 18.03 2.66 -7.24
C ILE A 155 18.61 1.57 -6.34
N PHE A 156 19.29 0.62 -6.95
CA PHE A 156 20.09 -0.38 -6.27
C PHE A 156 21.52 0.11 -6.22
N ALA A 157 21.95 0.53 -5.03
CA ALA A 157 23.32 0.98 -4.78
C ALA A 157 24.20 -0.25 -4.52
N VAL A 158 25.17 -0.49 -5.38
CA VAL A 158 26.14 -1.57 -5.32
C VAL A 158 27.52 -0.98 -5.40
N ASP A 159 28.29 -1.10 -4.31
CA ASP A 159 29.58 -0.44 -4.18
C ASP A 159 29.44 1.07 -4.53
N ASP A 160 30.17 1.59 -5.48
CA ASP A 160 30.09 3.01 -5.91
C ASP A 160 29.13 3.24 -7.09
N GLN A 161 28.34 2.22 -7.45
CA GLN A 161 27.44 2.29 -8.60
C GLN A 161 25.97 2.39 -8.15
N ALA A 162 25.18 3.12 -8.95
CA ALA A 162 23.76 3.30 -8.78
C ALA A 162 23.02 2.69 -9.99
N ILE A 163 22.36 1.55 -9.78
CA ILE A 163 21.67 0.81 -10.84
C ILE A 163 20.18 1.09 -10.74
N GLU A 164 19.60 1.71 -11.75
CA GLU A 164 18.17 1.95 -11.82
C GLU A 164 17.43 0.66 -12.14
N LEU A 165 16.41 0.32 -11.32
CA LEU A 165 15.62 -0.89 -11.46
C LEU A 165 14.21 -0.60 -11.99
N THR A 166 13.68 -1.53 -12.77
CA THR A 166 12.26 -1.57 -13.06
C THR A 166 11.47 -1.93 -11.79
N VAL A 167 10.17 -1.63 -11.77
CA VAL A 167 9.28 -1.97 -10.65
C VAL A 167 9.36 -3.46 -10.29
N ARG A 168 9.43 -4.34 -11.30
CA ARG A 168 9.48 -5.80 -11.09
C ARG A 168 10.82 -6.27 -10.52
N GLU A 169 11.92 -5.72 -11.00
CA GLU A 169 13.26 -6.01 -10.48
C GLU A 169 13.39 -5.58 -9.01
N ALA A 170 12.91 -4.37 -8.68
CA ALA A 170 12.90 -3.88 -7.31
C ALA A 170 12.07 -4.77 -6.38
N ARG A 171 10.85 -5.16 -6.78
CA ARG A 171 10.00 -6.07 -5.99
C ARG A 171 10.61 -7.46 -5.78
N ILE A 172 11.33 -7.99 -6.77
CA ILE A 172 12.06 -9.26 -6.60
C ILE A 172 13.15 -9.09 -5.54
N LEU A 173 13.95 -8.03 -5.60
CA LEU A 173 14.95 -7.78 -4.58
C LEU A 173 14.35 -7.57 -3.19
N GLU A 174 13.22 -6.89 -3.08
CA GLU A 174 12.52 -6.66 -1.81
C GLU A 174 12.11 -7.95 -1.13
N ILE A 175 11.46 -8.88 -1.85
CA ILE A 175 11.02 -10.14 -1.26
C ILE A 175 12.19 -11.03 -0.87
N LEU A 176 13.27 -11.03 -1.65
CA LEU A 176 14.48 -11.78 -1.32
C LEU A 176 15.22 -11.16 -0.13
N ALA A 177 15.29 -9.84 -0.05
CA ALA A 177 15.92 -9.11 1.06
C ALA A 177 15.13 -9.25 2.38
N ALA A 178 13.81 -9.37 2.31
CA ALA A 178 12.98 -9.69 3.47
C ALA A 178 13.21 -11.12 3.99
N ASN A 179 13.84 -12.01 3.19
CA ASN A 179 14.09 -13.40 3.50
C ASN A 179 15.55 -13.79 3.19
N PRO A 180 16.57 -13.12 3.76
CA PRO A 180 17.94 -13.20 3.30
C PRO A 180 18.57 -14.61 3.42
N ALA A 181 18.12 -15.40 4.38
CA ALA A 181 18.64 -16.76 4.62
C ALA A 181 17.75 -17.87 4.03
N ARG A 182 16.65 -17.52 3.35
CA ARG A 182 15.66 -18.48 2.86
C ARG A 182 15.61 -18.54 1.34
N ILE A 183 15.43 -19.75 0.81
CA ILE A 183 15.05 -19.91 -0.60
C ILE A 183 13.57 -19.51 -0.73
N VAL A 184 13.29 -18.51 -1.54
CA VAL A 184 11.92 -18.06 -1.83
C VAL A 184 11.40 -18.82 -3.06
N PRO A 185 10.31 -19.59 -2.93
CA PRO A 185 9.73 -20.34 -4.05
C PRO A 185 9.28 -19.42 -5.18
N CYS A 186 9.39 -19.90 -6.42
CA CYS A 186 8.99 -19.13 -7.62
C CYS A 186 7.55 -18.61 -7.51
N GLN A 187 6.63 -19.43 -6.99
CA GLN A 187 5.22 -19.02 -6.86
C GLN A 187 5.04 -17.87 -5.88
N GLU A 188 5.81 -17.84 -4.80
CA GLU A 188 5.79 -16.76 -3.81
C GLU A 188 6.30 -15.45 -4.43
N ILE A 189 7.37 -15.52 -5.22
CA ILE A 189 7.90 -14.36 -5.95
C ILE A 189 6.88 -13.87 -6.99
N LEU A 190 6.27 -14.77 -7.75
CA LEU A 190 5.25 -14.43 -8.74
C LEU A 190 4.07 -13.71 -8.08
N ASN A 191 3.57 -14.21 -6.97
CA ASN A 191 2.47 -13.59 -6.24
C ASN A 191 2.84 -12.21 -5.70
N HIS A 192 4.07 -12.03 -5.21
CA HIS A 192 4.56 -10.75 -4.69
C HIS A 192 4.74 -9.71 -5.79
N VAL A 193 5.29 -10.10 -6.94
CA VAL A 193 5.65 -9.19 -8.03
C VAL A 193 4.47 -8.83 -8.93
N TRP A 194 3.63 -9.81 -9.26
CA TRP A 194 2.49 -9.66 -10.19
C TRP A 194 1.13 -9.66 -9.50
N GLY A 195 1.06 -10.00 -8.20
CA GLY A 195 -0.19 -10.12 -7.49
C GLY A 195 -1.05 -11.26 -8.05
N ARG A 196 -2.38 -11.06 -8.03
CA ARG A 196 -3.34 -12.01 -8.61
C ARG A 196 -3.54 -11.84 -10.13
N GLU A 197 -2.58 -11.31 -10.86
CA GLU A 197 -2.63 -11.41 -12.33
C GLU A 197 -2.58 -12.90 -12.69
N LEU A 198 -3.76 -13.49 -12.84
CA LEU A 198 -3.95 -14.89 -13.24
C LEU A 198 -3.20 -15.16 -14.55
N GLY A 199 -2.28 -16.12 -14.53
CA GLY A 199 -1.61 -16.62 -15.73
C GLY A 199 -0.16 -16.21 -15.94
N LYS A 200 0.52 -15.54 -14.99
CA LYS A 200 1.97 -15.33 -15.15
C LYS A 200 2.73 -16.61 -14.81
N SER A 201 3.45 -17.09 -15.80
CA SER A 201 4.24 -18.32 -15.73
C SER A 201 5.65 -18.06 -15.19
N GLN A 202 6.33 -19.11 -14.79
CA GLN A 202 7.74 -19.07 -14.42
C GLN A 202 8.60 -18.40 -15.50
N SER A 203 8.26 -18.56 -16.77
CA SER A 203 8.97 -17.90 -17.89
C SER A 203 8.93 -16.36 -17.82
N ALA A 204 7.88 -15.77 -17.24
CA ALA A 204 7.82 -14.33 -17.03
C ALA A 204 8.82 -13.88 -15.95
N LEU A 205 8.97 -14.64 -14.87
CA LEU A 205 9.96 -14.40 -13.84
C LEU A 205 11.38 -14.56 -14.40
N ASP A 206 11.63 -15.64 -15.11
CA ASP A 206 12.93 -15.92 -15.74
C ASP A 206 13.34 -14.82 -16.72
N GLY A 207 12.39 -14.30 -17.48
CA GLY A 207 12.62 -13.17 -18.39
C GLY A 207 13.00 -11.86 -17.66
N VAL A 208 12.42 -11.58 -16.51
CA VAL A 208 12.79 -10.41 -15.69
C VAL A 208 14.18 -10.63 -15.10
N LEU A 209 14.45 -11.79 -14.51
CA LEU A 209 15.75 -12.11 -13.91
C LEU A 209 16.88 -12.13 -14.91
N LYS A 210 16.63 -12.62 -16.14
CA LYS A 210 17.62 -12.58 -17.22
C LYS A 210 18.03 -11.14 -17.55
N ARG A 211 17.05 -10.23 -17.73
CA ARG A 211 17.34 -8.82 -18.00
C ARG A 211 18.04 -8.13 -16.84
N PHE A 212 17.64 -8.47 -15.61
CA PHE A 212 18.29 -7.94 -14.42
C PHE A 212 19.76 -8.37 -14.34
N ARG A 213 20.08 -9.64 -14.56
CA ARG A 213 21.46 -10.12 -14.61
C ARG A 213 22.28 -9.42 -15.69
N GLN A 214 21.74 -9.29 -16.91
CA GLN A 214 22.42 -8.56 -18.00
C GLN A 214 22.75 -7.11 -17.59
N LYS A 215 21.84 -6.46 -16.85
CA LYS A 215 22.05 -5.10 -16.35
C LYS A 215 23.19 -5.06 -15.31
N LEU A 216 23.25 -6.04 -14.41
CA LEU A 216 24.35 -6.18 -13.43
C LEU A 216 25.69 -6.42 -14.12
N GLU A 217 25.72 -7.35 -15.08
CA GLU A 217 26.92 -7.67 -15.87
C GLU A 217 27.47 -6.45 -16.63
N GLN A 218 26.59 -5.63 -17.24
CA GLN A 218 26.98 -4.38 -17.91
C GLN A 218 27.66 -3.37 -16.96
N GLN A 219 27.34 -3.45 -15.68
CA GLN A 219 27.92 -2.63 -14.62
C GLN A 219 29.05 -3.34 -13.88
N GLN A 220 29.52 -4.49 -14.37
CA GLN A 220 30.57 -5.31 -13.75
C GLN A 220 30.24 -5.74 -12.31
N VAL A 221 28.97 -5.82 -11.99
CA VAL A 221 28.47 -6.27 -10.69
C VAL A 221 28.22 -7.78 -10.72
N GLN A 222 28.70 -8.48 -9.70
CA GLN A 222 28.43 -9.92 -9.53
C GLN A 222 26.93 -10.17 -9.35
N ASP A 223 26.47 -11.34 -9.78
CA ASP A 223 25.06 -11.73 -9.62
C ASP A 223 24.66 -11.72 -8.14
N VAL A 224 23.61 -10.96 -7.83
CA VAL A 224 23.08 -10.81 -6.47
C VAL A 224 21.98 -11.83 -6.14
N ILE A 225 21.50 -12.57 -7.15
CA ILE A 225 20.40 -13.54 -7.03
C ILE A 225 20.85 -14.92 -7.52
N GLU A 226 20.84 -15.87 -6.60
CA GLU A 226 21.15 -17.27 -6.87
C GLU A 226 19.89 -18.07 -7.18
N ASN A 227 19.92 -18.84 -8.28
CA ASN A 227 18.88 -19.79 -8.61
C ASN A 227 19.17 -21.13 -7.94
N VAL A 228 18.27 -21.60 -7.10
CA VAL A 228 18.33 -22.94 -6.51
C VAL A 228 17.38 -23.84 -7.29
N LYS A 229 17.97 -24.62 -8.21
CA LYS A 229 17.25 -25.47 -9.18
C LYS A 229 16.11 -26.26 -8.51
N GLY A 230 14.90 -26.13 -9.06
CA GLY A 230 13.70 -26.83 -8.57
C GLY A 230 13.11 -26.29 -7.25
N ARG A 231 13.73 -25.30 -6.60
CA ARG A 231 13.28 -24.78 -5.30
C ARG A 231 12.91 -23.30 -5.32
N GLY A 232 13.56 -22.47 -6.13
CA GLY A 232 13.32 -21.03 -6.20
C GLY A 232 14.60 -20.21 -6.22
N TYR A 233 14.54 -19.02 -5.64
CA TYR A 233 15.62 -18.04 -5.65
C TYR A 233 15.96 -17.57 -4.24
N LYS A 234 17.22 -17.16 -4.03
CA LYS A 234 17.71 -16.53 -2.80
C LYS A 234 18.71 -15.43 -3.13
N LEU A 235 19.05 -14.60 -2.16
CA LEU A 235 20.20 -13.72 -2.29
C LEU A 235 21.49 -14.54 -2.33
N ALA A 236 22.42 -14.17 -3.20
CA ALA A 236 23.71 -14.83 -3.30
C ALA A 236 24.53 -14.65 -2.02
N SER A 237 25.26 -15.68 -1.62
CA SER A 237 26.07 -15.65 -0.39
C SER A 237 27.15 -14.57 -0.41
N SER A 238 27.70 -14.25 -1.59
CA SER A 238 28.64 -13.15 -1.82
C SER A 238 28.08 -11.77 -1.43
N VAL A 239 26.78 -11.60 -1.55
CA VAL A 239 26.09 -10.35 -1.21
C VAL A 239 25.82 -10.23 0.28
N LEU A 240 25.59 -11.37 0.96
CA LEU A 240 25.27 -11.43 2.38
C LEU A 240 26.51 -11.36 3.28
N ALA A 241 27.70 -11.67 2.76
CA ALA A 241 28.95 -11.60 3.51
C ALA A 241 29.21 -10.16 3.95
N ARG A 242 29.21 -9.90 5.25
CA ARG A 242 29.70 -8.66 5.83
C ARG A 242 31.20 -8.61 5.56
N SER A 243 31.70 -7.53 4.95
CA SER A 243 33.14 -7.25 5.03
C SER A 243 33.52 -7.16 6.49
N ILE A 244 34.44 -8.01 6.92
CA ILE A 244 35.09 -7.98 8.23
C ILE A 244 35.92 -6.72 8.32
#